data_75dcb95193302a3b05b083a4262b3c31
#
_entry.id   75dcb95193302a3b05b083a4262b3c31
#
_cell.length_a   1.000
_cell.length_b   1.000
_cell.length_c   1.000
_cell.angle_alpha   90.00
_cell.angle_beta   90.00
_cell.angle_gamma   90.00
#
_symmetry.space_group_name_H-M   'P 1'
#
loop_
_entity.id
_entity.type
_entity.pdbx_description
1 polymer ?
#
loop_
_entity_poly.entity_id
_entity_poly.type
_entity_poly.pdbx_seq_one_letter_code
_entity_poly.pdbx_strand_id
1 'polypeptide(L)'
;MFVGYRYFDDNGLPVLYPFGYGLSYAKFDYANLAVKKITETDYEVSYTVKNISDTDGAEVSQVYIRDVFAMVSRPQKELKGFAKTFLKAGEEKRITVKLNARAFAYYSVPLKKWQVENGKFEILVGASSRDIRLKESVVIALPETEQYSCK
;
A
#
# COMPACT_ATOMS: atom_id res chain seq x y z
N MET A 1 -8.63 2.21 -15.65
CA MET A 1 -7.68 2.19 -14.53
C MET A 1 -7.98 3.27 -13.49
N PHE A 2 -8.38 4.46 -13.90
CA PHE A 2 -8.77 5.58 -13.04
C PHE A 2 -10.26 5.50 -12.70
N VAL A 3 -10.61 4.77 -11.62
CA VAL A 3 -11.97 4.60 -11.10
C VAL A 3 -11.95 4.76 -9.58
N GLY A 4 -13.01 5.34 -9.02
CA GLY A 4 -13.13 5.56 -7.58
C GLY A 4 -12.00 6.45 -7.03
N TYR A 5 -11.42 6.06 -5.88
CA TYR A 5 -10.37 6.85 -5.22
C TYR A 5 -9.15 7.11 -6.10
N ARG A 6 -8.81 6.20 -7.03
CA ARG A 6 -7.69 6.37 -7.96
C ARG A 6 -7.89 7.60 -8.85
N TYR A 7 -9.12 7.84 -9.31
CA TYR A 7 -9.46 9.02 -10.10
C TYR A 7 -9.50 10.29 -9.24
N PHE A 8 -10.21 10.23 -8.11
CA PHE A 8 -10.38 11.39 -7.24
C PHE A 8 -9.07 11.85 -6.59
N ASP A 9 -8.23 10.91 -6.18
CA ASP A 9 -6.93 11.22 -5.57
C ASP A 9 -5.94 11.75 -6.61
N ASP A 10 -5.93 11.18 -7.82
CA ASP A 10 -5.04 11.57 -8.90
C ASP A 10 -5.32 12.99 -9.40
N ASN A 11 -6.60 13.38 -9.45
CA ASN A 11 -7.03 14.72 -9.88
C ASN A 11 -7.16 15.72 -8.72
N GLY A 12 -6.82 15.34 -7.49
CA GLY A 12 -6.94 16.21 -6.33
C GLY A 12 -8.37 16.67 -6.02
N LEU A 13 -9.39 15.92 -6.47
CA LEU A 13 -10.78 16.30 -6.33
C LEU A 13 -11.27 16.09 -4.89
N PRO A 14 -12.09 16.99 -4.34
CA PRO A 14 -12.67 16.82 -3.01
C PRO A 14 -13.60 15.62 -2.98
N VAL A 15 -13.59 14.89 -1.87
CA VAL A 15 -14.49 13.77 -1.57
C VAL A 15 -15.06 13.95 -0.17
N LEU A 16 -16.27 13.49 0.05
CA LEU A 16 -16.90 13.53 1.37
C LEU A 16 -16.14 12.62 2.35
N TYR A 17 -15.81 11.41 1.92
CA TYR A 17 -14.98 10.45 2.66
C TYR A 17 -13.93 9.82 1.73
N PRO A 18 -12.64 9.82 2.11
CA PRO A 18 -11.61 9.10 1.36
C PRO A 18 -11.87 7.60 1.34
N PHE A 19 -11.36 6.92 0.34
CA PHE A 19 -11.44 5.46 0.29
C PHE A 19 -10.72 4.85 1.50
N GLY A 20 -11.39 3.89 2.15
CA GLY A 20 -10.91 3.24 3.36
C GLY A 20 -11.12 4.03 4.65
N TYR A 21 -11.68 5.24 4.56
CA TYR A 21 -12.04 6.02 5.76
C TYR A 21 -13.10 5.28 6.60
N GLY A 22 -12.92 5.29 7.90
CA GLY A 22 -13.86 4.75 8.87
C GLY A 22 -13.91 5.59 10.13
N LEU A 23 -15.02 5.51 10.84
CA LEU A 23 -15.19 6.13 12.16
C LEU A 23 -14.91 5.08 13.24
N SER A 24 -14.17 5.49 14.26
CA SER A 24 -13.89 4.68 15.44
C SER A 24 -13.92 5.57 16.68
N TYR A 25 -14.35 5.02 17.81
CA TYR A 25 -14.17 5.65 19.12
C TYR A 25 -12.72 5.51 19.62
N ALA A 26 -12.01 4.48 19.14
CA ALA A 26 -10.60 4.29 19.42
C ALA A 26 -9.72 5.10 18.43
N LYS A 27 -8.54 5.52 18.92
CA LYS A 27 -7.52 6.20 18.12
C LYS A 27 -6.29 5.31 18.00
N PHE A 28 -5.71 5.28 16.82
CA PHE A 28 -4.58 4.40 16.53
C PHE A 28 -3.37 5.19 16.07
N ASP A 29 -2.20 4.76 16.49
CA ASP A 29 -0.91 5.27 16.03
C ASP A 29 -0.14 4.19 15.27
N TYR A 30 0.72 4.61 14.34
CA TYR A 30 1.47 3.72 13.46
C TYR A 30 2.96 4.03 13.57
N ALA A 31 3.79 2.99 13.73
CA ALA A 31 5.22 3.15 13.89
C ALA A 31 6.02 1.96 13.32
N ASN A 32 7.35 2.07 13.37
CA ASN A 32 8.29 0.97 13.15
C ASN A 32 8.11 0.25 11.80
N LEU A 33 7.88 1.03 10.72
CA LEU A 33 7.82 0.47 9.37
C LEU A 33 9.16 -0.18 9.02
N ALA A 34 9.10 -1.42 8.58
CA ALA A 34 10.24 -2.15 8.04
C ALA A 34 9.80 -2.91 6.79
N VAL A 35 10.58 -2.77 5.73
CA VAL A 35 10.35 -3.45 4.46
C VAL A 35 11.51 -4.41 4.21
N LYS A 36 11.20 -5.70 4.21
CA LYS A 36 12.18 -6.76 3.94
C LYS A 36 11.98 -7.29 2.52
N LYS A 37 13.02 -7.20 1.71
CA LYS A 37 13.07 -7.82 0.39
C LYS A 37 13.24 -9.34 0.55
N ILE A 38 12.37 -10.13 -0.05
CA ILE A 38 12.40 -11.61 -0.03
C ILE A 38 12.96 -12.13 -1.36
N THR A 39 12.44 -11.62 -2.47
CA THR A 39 12.95 -11.83 -3.83
C THR A 39 13.09 -10.47 -4.54
N GLU A 40 13.36 -10.46 -5.83
CA GLU A 40 13.42 -9.20 -6.59
C GLU A 40 12.08 -8.44 -6.60
N THR A 41 10.95 -9.14 -6.45
CA THR A 41 9.61 -8.56 -6.51
C THR A 41 8.73 -8.87 -5.31
N ASP A 42 9.18 -9.73 -4.40
CA ASP A 42 8.41 -10.08 -3.21
C ASP A 42 8.98 -9.36 -1.98
N TYR A 43 8.10 -8.73 -1.24
CA TYR A 43 8.44 -7.96 -0.04
C TYR A 43 7.53 -8.34 1.12
N GLU A 44 8.10 -8.28 2.31
CA GLU A 44 7.37 -8.35 3.56
C GLU A 44 7.38 -6.97 4.22
N VAL A 45 6.21 -6.37 4.35
CA VAL A 45 5.99 -5.06 4.95
C VAL A 45 5.49 -5.26 6.37
N SER A 46 6.26 -4.86 7.36
CA SER A 46 5.87 -4.97 8.76
C SER A 46 5.91 -3.60 9.43
N TYR A 47 4.94 -3.36 10.32
CA TYR A 47 4.78 -2.11 11.08
C TYR A 47 4.02 -2.41 12.37
N THR A 48 4.03 -1.47 13.31
CA THR A 48 3.25 -1.57 14.53
C THR A 48 2.03 -0.66 14.46
N VAL A 49 0.91 -1.13 15.01
CA VAL A 49 -0.28 -0.33 15.26
C VAL A 49 -0.58 -0.38 16.74
N LYS A 50 -0.74 0.77 17.36
CA LYS A 50 -1.05 0.93 18.78
C LYS A 50 -2.40 1.63 18.95
N ASN A 51 -3.25 1.09 19.79
CA ASN A 51 -4.43 1.80 20.27
C ASN A 51 -3.99 2.78 21.37
N ILE A 52 -4.07 4.07 21.08
CA ILE A 52 -3.65 5.15 22.01
C ILE A 52 -4.82 5.74 22.80
N SER A 53 -5.99 5.10 22.74
CA SER A 53 -7.20 5.50 23.50
C SER A 53 -7.47 4.54 24.66
N ASP A 54 -8.41 4.90 25.50
CA ASP A 54 -8.93 4.13 26.64
C ASP A 54 -10.07 3.17 26.29
N THR A 55 -10.40 3.08 24.99
CA THR A 55 -11.49 2.27 24.44
C THR A 55 -10.96 1.23 23.47
N ASP A 56 -11.43 0.00 23.59
CA ASP A 56 -11.12 -1.07 22.65
C ASP A 56 -11.63 -0.74 21.24
N GLY A 57 -10.90 -1.17 20.21
CA GLY A 57 -11.30 -0.92 18.84
C GLY A 57 -10.60 -1.79 17.82
N ALA A 58 -11.11 -1.74 16.59
CA ALA A 58 -10.49 -2.39 15.45
C ALA A 58 -10.01 -1.36 14.43
N GLU A 59 -8.80 -1.56 13.92
CA GLU A 59 -8.20 -0.74 12.88
C GLU A 59 -8.02 -1.55 11.60
N VAL A 60 -8.23 -0.90 10.46
CA VAL A 60 -7.92 -1.46 9.14
C VAL A 60 -6.74 -0.70 8.56
N SER A 61 -5.55 -1.21 8.80
CA SER A 61 -4.34 -0.68 8.18
C SER A 61 -4.24 -1.10 6.72
N GLN A 62 -3.93 -0.14 5.85
CA GLN A 62 -3.96 -0.27 4.40
C GLN A 62 -2.57 -0.04 3.83
N VAL A 63 -2.13 -0.92 2.93
CA VAL A 63 -0.83 -0.83 2.26
C VAL A 63 -1.04 -0.49 0.79
N TYR A 64 -0.52 0.65 0.39
CA TYR A 64 -0.58 1.16 -0.98
C TYR A 64 0.79 1.13 -1.63
N ILE A 65 0.81 0.96 -2.93
CA ILE A 65 2.01 1.07 -3.76
C ILE A 65 1.86 2.27 -4.70
N ARG A 66 2.91 3.06 -4.78
CA ARG A 66 3.09 4.13 -5.75
C ARG A 66 4.30 3.82 -6.62
N ASP A 67 4.12 3.81 -7.92
CA ASP A 67 5.20 3.87 -8.88
C ASP A 67 5.64 5.33 -9.03
N VAL A 68 6.91 5.62 -8.77
CA VAL A 68 7.40 7.02 -8.72
C VAL A 68 7.61 7.57 -10.13
N PHE A 69 8.01 6.70 -11.09
CA PHE A 69 8.34 7.08 -12.46
C PHE A 69 7.78 6.06 -13.44
N ALA A 70 6.46 5.90 -13.44
CA ALA A 70 5.78 4.94 -14.31
C ALA A 70 5.93 5.33 -15.80
N MET A 71 6.29 4.37 -16.64
CA MET A 71 6.35 4.54 -18.11
C MET A 71 4.97 4.63 -18.74
N VAL A 72 3.94 4.15 -18.04
CA VAL A 72 2.54 4.24 -18.45
C VAL A 72 1.75 5.05 -17.43
N SER A 73 0.65 5.68 -17.87
CA SER A 73 -0.21 6.42 -16.94
C SER A 73 -0.77 5.48 -15.87
N ARG A 74 -0.40 5.72 -14.62
CA ARG A 74 -0.85 4.96 -13.43
C ARG A 74 -1.40 5.92 -12.38
N PRO A 75 -2.37 5.45 -11.54
CA PRO A 75 -2.81 6.22 -10.38
C PRO A 75 -1.66 6.51 -9.41
N GLN A 76 -1.72 7.65 -8.71
CA GLN A 76 -0.71 8.04 -7.73
C GLN A 76 -0.41 6.96 -6.69
N LYS A 77 -1.41 6.14 -6.35
CA LYS A 77 -1.27 4.99 -5.45
C LYS A 77 -2.39 3.98 -5.66
N GLU A 78 -2.08 2.72 -5.40
CA GLU A 78 -3.01 1.61 -5.50
C GLU A 78 -2.97 0.76 -4.24
N LEU A 79 -4.14 0.46 -3.66
CA LEU A 79 -4.25 -0.50 -2.56
C LEU A 79 -3.80 -1.89 -3.02
N LYS A 80 -2.83 -2.47 -2.32
CA LYS A 80 -2.27 -3.79 -2.64
C LYS A 80 -2.35 -4.77 -1.48
N GLY A 81 -2.62 -4.30 -0.27
CA GLY A 81 -2.84 -5.13 0.90
C GLY A 81 -3.51 -4.37 2.03
N PHE A 82 -4.08 -5.11 2.96
CA PHE A 82 -4.65 -4.54 4.19
C PHE A 82 -4.67 -5.60 5.30
N ALA A 83 -4.78 -5.12 6.54
CA ALA A 83 -5.00 -5.98 7.70
C ALA A 83 -6.01 -5.33 8.65
N LYS A 84 -7.04 -6.09 9.05
CA LYS A 84 -7.95 -5.67 10.12
C LYS A 84 -7.48 -6.26 11.45
N THR A 85 -7.20 -5.40 12.41
CA THR A 85 -6.62 -5.79 13.70
C THR A 85 -7.46 -5.22 14.84
N PHE A 86 -7.94 -6.08 15.73
CA PHE A 86 -8.57 -5.65 16.99
C PHE A 86 -7.48 -5.41 18.03
N LEU A 87 -7.57 -4.29 18.75
CA LEU A 87 -6.65 -3.83 19.77
C LEU A 87 -7.43 -3.37 21.00
N LYS A 88 -7.07 -3.90 22.16
CA LYS A 88 -7.55 -3.38 23.44
C LYS A 88 -7.00 -1.97 23.68
N ALA A 89 -7.60 -1.26 24.62
CA ALA A 89 -7.08 0.03 25.07
C ALA A 89 -5.59 -0.08 25.45
N GLY A 90 -4.75 0.77 24.89
CA GLY A 90 -3.28 0.77 25.09
C GLY A 90 -2.51 -0.36 24.40
N GLU A 91 -3.18 -1.34 23.80
CA GLU A 91 -2.49 -2.49 23.16
C GLU A 91 -1.78 -2.07 21.88
N GLU A 92 -0.61 -2.70 21.64
CA GLU A 92 0.17 -2.58 20.42
C GLU A 92 0.35 -3.95 19.78
N LYS A 93 0.23 -4.01 18.45
CA LYS A 93 0.49 -5.22 17.67
C LYS A 93 1.37 -4.93 16.47
N ARG A 94 2.30 -5.86 16.20
CA ARG A 94 3.05 -5.89 14.96
C ARG A 94 2.21 -6.57 13.89
N ILE A 95 2.07 -5.90 12.75
CA ILE A 95 1.32 -6.36 11.59
C ILE A 95 2.32 -6.64 10.47
N THR A 96 2.05 -7.68 9.70
CA THR A 96 2.86 -8.04 8.54
C THR A 96 1.96 -8.28 7.34
N VAL A 97 2.28 -7.61 6.23
CA VAL A 97 1.59 -7.75 4.92
C VAL A 97 2.62 -8.19 3.88
N LYS A 98 2.31 -9.25 3.16
CA LYS A 98 3.16 -9.74 2.06
C LYS A 98 2.71 -9.12 0.74
N LEU A 99 3.67 -8.61 -0.01
CA LEU A 99 3.50 -8.07 -1.35
C LEU A 99 4.28 -8.96 -2.31
N ASN A 100 3.63 -9.43 -3.36
CA ASN A 100 4.26 -10.19 -4.45
C ASN A 100 4.42 -9.32 -5.69
N ALA A 101 5.01 -9.85 -6.74
CA ALA A 101 5.22 -9.17 -8.02
C ALA A 101 3.96 -8.47 -8.54
N ARG A 102 2.77 -9.05 -8.32
CA ARG A 102 1.50 -8.48 -8.75
C ARG A 102 1.16 -7.14 -8.07
N ALA A 103 1.70 -6.89 -6.88
CA ALA A 103 1.51 -5.62 -6.19
C ALA A 103 2.16 -4.44 -6.95
N PHE A 104 3.25 -4.69 -7.65
CA PHE A 104 4.02 -3.69 -8.40
C PHE A 104 3.64 -3.64 -9.89
N ALA A 105 2.95 -4.67 -10.38
CA ALA A 105 2.63 -4.84 -11.80
C ALA A 105 1.47 -3.96 -12.27
N TYR A 106 1.54 -3.62 -13.55
CA TYR A 106 0.40 -3.11 -14.35
C TYR A 106 0.05 -4.08 -15.48
N TYR A 107 -1.15 -3.97 -16.02
CA TYR A 107 -1.53 -4.79 -17.19
C TYR A 107 -1.16 -4.08 -18.48
N SER A 108 -0.27 -4.67 -19.24
CA SER A 108 0.11 -4.19 -20.58
C SER A 108 -0.90 -4.68 -21.61
N VAL A 109 -1.71 -3.77 -22.17
CA VAL A 109 -2.71 -4.09 -23.19
C VAL A 109 -2.05 -4.61 -24.48
N PRO A 110 -0.96 -3.99 -24.99
CA PRO A 110 -0.28 -4.48 -26.19
C PRO A 110 0.26 -5.89 -26.03
N LEU A 111 0.84 -6.20 -24.87
CA LEU A 111 1.46 -7.49 -24.60
C LEU A 111 0.49 -8.52 -23.98
N LYS A 112 -0.75 -8.09 -23.65
CA LYS A 112 -1.80 -8.91 -23.03
C LYS A 112 -1.32 -9.66 -21.76
N LYS A 113 -0.46 -9.03 -20.97
CA LYS A 113 0.11 -9.63 -19.74
C LYS A 113 0.39 -8.58 -18.67
N TRP A 114 0.59 -9.07 -17.44
CA TRP A 114 1.04 -8.26 -16.32
C TRP A 114 2.55 -8.04 -16.39
N GLN A 115 2.96 -6.79 -16.17
CA GLN A 115 4.37 -6.38 -16.21
C GLN A 115 4.74 -5.63 -14.95
N VAL A 116 5.96 -5.88 -14.47
CA VAL A 116 6.63 -5.05 -13.46
C VAL A 116 7.71 -4.24 -14.19
N GLU A 117 7.75 -2.95 -13.93
CA GLU A 117 8.81 -2.08 -14.43
C GLU A 117 9.98 -2.03 -13.45
N ASN A 118 11.18 -1.85 -13.97
CA ASN A 118 12.32 -1.48 -13.15
C ASN A 118 12.15 -0.02 -12.70
N GLY A 119 12.45 0.25 -11.45
CA GLY A 119 12.33 1.60 -10.95
C GLY A 119 12.13 1.70 -9.45
N LYS A 120 11.88 2.92 -9.01
CA LYS A 120 11.61 3.25 -7.62
C LYS A 120 10.12 3.19 -7.33
N PHE A 121 9.77 2.42 -6.32
CA PHE A 121 8.41 2.33 -5.79
C PHE A 121 8.37 2.86 -4.35
N GLU A 122 7.24 3.43 -3.97
CA GLU A 122 6.94 3.80 -2.59
C GLU A 122 5.90 2.84 -2.02
N ILE A 123 6.16 2.31 -0.84
CA ILE A 123 5.25 1.53 -0.02
C ILE A 123 4.69 2.48 1.02
N LEU A 124 3.37 2.67 1.00
CA LEU A 124 2.67 3.63 1.83
C LEU A 124 1.73 2.87 2.75
N VAL A 125 1.78 3.15 4.05
CA VAL A 125 0.88 2.53 5.04
C VAL A 125 0.03 3.60 5.69
N GLY A 126 -1.27 3.37 5.75
CA GLY A 126 -2.19 4.36 6.32
C GLY A 126 -3.55 3.79 6.71
N ALA A 127 -4.39 4.66 7.28
CA ALA A 127 -5.75 4.34 7.71
C ALA A 127 -6.80 4.60 6.58
N SER A 128 -6.42 5.33 5.55
CA SER A 128 -7.24 5.59 4.35
C SER A 128 -6.35 5.99 3.18
N SER A 129 -6.93 6.15 1.99
CA SER A 129 -6.18 6.60 0.81
C SER A 129 -5.59 8.02 0.96
N ARG A 130 -6.10 8.82 1.90
CA ARG A 130 -5.61 10.18 2.18
C ARG A 130 -5.01 10.36 3.58
N ASP A 131 -5.04 9.34 4.41
CA ASP A 131 -4.37 9.30 5.71
C ASP A 131 -3.22 8.30 5.67
N ILE A 132 -2.14 8.69 4.99
CA ILE A 132 -0.90 7.93 4.91
C ILE A 132 0.00 8.35 6.08
N ARG A 133 0.42 7.40 6.89
CA ARG A 133 1.17 7.62 8.13
C ARG A 133 2.61 7.17 8.06
N LEU A 134 2.90 6.12 7.30
CA LEU A 134 4.25 5.58 7.14
C LEU A 134 4.57 5.43 5.65
N LYS A 135 5.84 5.64 5.30
CA LYS A 135 6.32 5.52 3.93
C LYS A 135 7.75 4.97 3.91
N GLU A 136 8.01 4.06 2.98
CA GLU A 136 9.34 3.53 2.68
C GLU A 136 9.49 3.39 1.16
N SER A 137 10.73 3.50 0.68
CA SER A 137 11.04 3.37 -0.75
C SER A 137 11.80 2.08 -1.03
N VAL A 138 11.43 1.42 -2.12
CA VAL A 138 12.12 0.23 -2.62
C VAL A 138 12.50 0.43 -4.08
N VAL A 139 13.55 -0.26 -4.52
CA VAL A 139 13.97 -0.28 -5.92
C VAL A 139 13.82 -1.71 -6.44
N ILE A 140 13.10 -1.84 -7.53
CA ILE A 140 12.99 -3.10 -8.29
C ILE A 140 13.96 -3.01 -9.48
N ALA A 141 14.85 -4.00 -9.60
CA ALA A 141 15.80 -4.12 -10.68
C ALA A 141 15.78 -5.58 -11.20
N LEU A 142 14.94 -5.84 -12.19
CA LEU A 142 14.82 -7.14 -12.84
C LEU A 142 15.76 -7.23 -14.03
N PRO A 143 16.36 -8.40 -14.31
CA PRO A 143 17.05 -8.66 -15.57
C PRO A 143 16.11 -8.42 -16.76
N GLU A 144 16.64 -8.00 -17.91
CA GLU A 144 15.84 -7.73 -19.10
C GLU A 144 14.95 -8.92 -19.51
N THR A 145 15.40 -10.13 -19.28
CA THR A 145 14.67 -11.37 -19.57
C THR A 145 13.46 -11.61 -18.67
N GLU A 146 13.41 -11.00 -17.48
CA GLU A 146 12.36 -11.20 -16.49
C GLU A 146 11.36 -10.03 -16.41
N GLN A 147 11.68 -8.89 -17.03
CA GLN A 147 10.81 -7.71 -17.03
C GLN A 147 9.40 -7.96 -17.60
N TYR A 148 9.18 -9.12 -18.20
CA TYR A 148 7.99 -9.45 -18.97
C TYR A 148 7.17 -10.61 -18.42
N SER A 149 7.48 -11.16 -17.26
CA SER A 149 6.82 -12.39 -16.76
C SER A 149 6.28 -12.28 -15.34
N CYS A 150 5.04 -11.78 -15.21
CA CYS A 150 4.20 -12.17 -14.06
C CYS A 150 3.20 -13.26 -14.50
N LYS A 151 3.34 -14.47 -14.01
CA LYS A 151 2.33 -15.53 -14.14
C LYS A 151 1.13 -15.24 -13.23
#